data_c39b84618e945cda7e56afa9f80e316a
#
_entry.id   c39b84618e945cda7e56afa9f80e316a
#
_cell.length_a   1.000
_cell.length_b   1.000
_cell.length_c   1.000
_cell.angle_alpha   90.00
_cell.angle_beta   90.00
_cell.angle_gamma   90.00
#
_symmetry.space_group_name_H-M   'P 1'
#
loop_
_entity.id
_entity.type
_entity.pdbx_description
1 polymer ?
#
loop_
_entity_poly.entity_id
_entity_poly.type
_entity_poly.pdbx_seq_one_letter_code
_entity_poly.pdbx_strand_id
1 'polypeptide(L)'
;GVEVNGLTLVGKADHQGTGIFVEHDNDRLHFFNIRMENMYQGIKLQGCDAITLARIDATDAVNGIEMNGGIQNMVTNSLFGSAQGGVAARISGESNLIFSHNKLTAEDDRCASFTGCSRVNISDNEFTGNKMTFFDISGQNNLISDNVFTVNRSDNQLNGKEADYGVIHVKGEYNHFTSNTIHADWSDGIENPVTVNAAEGENNRFASFTIENTNSNQVFYVSESPE
;
A
#
# COMPACT_ATOMS: atom_id res chain seq x y z
N GLY A 1 -17.74 21.62 5.14
CA GLY A 1 -17.46 20.31 4.54
C GLY A 1 -18.73 19.63 4.09
N VAL A 2 -18.59 18.67 3.22
CA VAL A 2 -19.70 17.81 2.78
C VAL A 2 -19.47 16.43 3.36
N GLU A 3 -20.53 15.80 3.86
CA GLU A 3 -20.51 14.42 4.32
C GLU A 3 -21.35 13.54 3.39
N VAL A 4 -20.80 12.40 3.00
CA VAL A 4 -21.46 11.37 2.21
C VAL A 4 -21.41 10.07 3.02
N ASN A 5 -22.56 9.47 3.31
CA ASN A 5 -22.65 8.36 4.24
C ASN A 5 -23.69 7.33 3.79
N GLY A 6 -23.36 6.05 3.94
CA GLY A 6 -24.29 4.96 3.78
C GLY A 6 -24.72 4.66 2.34
N LEU A 7 -23.77 4.68 1.38
CA LEU A 7 -24.05 4.40 -0.02
C LEU A 7 -23.51 3.04 -0.48
N THR A 8 -24.24 2.43 -1.40
CA THR A 8 -23.69 1.37 -2.25
C THR A 8 -23.63 1.88 -3.69
N LEU A 9 -22.44 1.83 -4.28
CA LEU A 9 -22.15 2.24 -5.64
C LEU A 9 -21.88 0.98 -6.45
N VAL A 10 -22.61 0.78 -7.54
CA VAL A 10 -22.46 -0.41 -8.39
C VAL A 10 -22.08 0.01 -9.79
N GLY A 11 -20.89 -0.41 -10.20
CA GLY A 11 -20.42 -0.25 -11.58
C GLY A 11 -21.12 -1.21 -12.54
N LYS A 12 -20.81 -1.05 -13.80
CA LYS A 12 -21.27 -2.01 -14.82
C LYS A 12 -20.46 -3.31 -14.70
N ALA A 13 -21.03 -4.42 -15.18
CA ALA A 13 -20.28 -5.64 -15.41
C ALA A 13 -18.97 -5.32 -16.16
N ASP A 14 -17.91 -6.10 -15.93
CA ASP A 14 -16.57 -5.90 -16.48
C ASP A 14 -15.75 -4.75 -15.84
N HIS A 15 -16.06 -4.36 -14.62
CA HIS A 15 -15.29 -3.38 -13.86
C HIS A 15 -15.05 -2.08 -14.64
N GLN A 16 -16.10 -1.29 -14.82
CA GLN A 16 -15.99 0.00 -15.50
C GLN A 16 -16.34 1.16 -14.56
N GLY A 17 -15.64 2.27 -14.73
CA GLY A 17 -15.94 3.51 -14.01
C GLY A 17 -15.18 3.68 -12.70
N THR A 18 -15.40 4.83 -12.09
CA THR A 18 -14.81 5.23 -10.80
C THR A 18 -15.95 5.43 -9.80
N GLY A 19 -15.82 4.82 -8.62
CA GLY A 19 -16.83 4.93 -7.57
C GLY A 19 -16.89 6.33 -6.97
N ILE A 20 -15.78 6.82 -6.43
CA ILE A 20 -15.63 8.18 -5.91
C ILE A 20 -14.48 8.85 -6.64
N PHE A 21 -14.75 9.99 -7.25
CA PHE A 21 -13.75 10.84 -7.85
C PHE A 21 -13.83 12.25 -7.27
N VAL A 22 -12.71 12.74 -6.71
CA VAL A 22 -12.59 14.10 -6.17
C VAL A 22 -11.38 14.75 -6.82
N GLU A 23 -11.60 15.90 -7.44
CA GLU A 23 -10.57 16.73 -8.07
C GLU A 23 -10.15 17.89 -7.16
N HIS A 24 -9.12 18.61 -7.60
CA HIS A 24 -8.52 19.77 -6.95
C HIS A 24 -9.53 20.76 -6.34
N ASP A 25 -9.13 21.40 -5.27
CA ASP A 25 -9.90 22.44 -4.57
C ASP A 25 -11.20 21.96 -3.89
N ASN A 26 -11.37 20.64 -3.77
CA ASN A 26 -12.47 20.03 -3.04
C ASN A 26 -11.99 19.50 -1.69
N ASP A 27 -11.89 20.37 -0.72
CA ASP A 27 -11.34 20.05 0.60
C ASP A 27 -12.41 19.79 1.65
N ARG A 28 -12.00 19.12 2.73
CA ARG A 28 -12.83 18.86 3.91
C ARG A 28 -14.09 18.05 3.59
N LEU A 29 -13.95 17.02 2.76
CA LEU A 29 -15.01 16.08 2.47
C LEU A 29 -14.87 14.85 3.36
N HIS A 30 -15.99 14.29 3.73
CA HIS A 30 -16.04 13.11 4.58
C HIS A 30 -16.90 12.02 3.92
N PHE A 31 -16.32 10.86 3.71
CA PHE A 31 -16.98 9.70 3.10
C PHE A 31 -16.96 8.55 4.10
N PHE A 32 -18.16 8.05 4.45
CA PHE A 32 -18.32 7.02 5.46
C PHE A 32 -19.26 5.90 5.00
N ASN A 33 -18.96 4.66 5.40
CA ASN A 33 -19.85 3.51 5.20
C ASN A 33 -20.27 3.37 3.72
N ILE A 34 -19.30 3.37 2.82
CA ILE A 34 -19.58 3.27 1.38
C ILE A 34 -19.04 1.93 0.87
N ARG A 35 -19.90 1.18 0.19
CA ARG A 35 -19.53 -0.03 -0.52
C ARG A 35 -19.52 0.20 -2.03
N MET A 36 -18.52 -0.37 -2.70
CA MET A 36 -18.31 -0.26 -4.13
C MET A 36 -18.19 -1.65 -4.74
N GLU A 37 -18.96 -1.89 -5.80
CA GLU A 37 -19.01 -3.17 -6.51
C GLU A 37 -18.77 -2.97 -8.00
N ASN A 38 -18.01 -3.87 -8.64
CA ASN A 38 -17.68 -3.86 -10.07
C ASN A 38 -17.06 -2.55 -10.55
N MET A 39 -16.13 -1.94 -9.81
CA MET A 39 -15.46 -0.71 -10.21
C MET A 39 -14.11 -0.99 -10.89
N TYR A 40 -13.77 -0.21 -11.91
CA TYR A 40 -12.40 -0.16 -12.39
C TYR A 40 -11.51 0.55 -11.36
N GLN A 41 -11.97 1.69 -10.86
CA GLN A 41 -11.32 2.45 -9.81
C GLN A 41 -12.30 2.66 -8.65
N GLY A 42 -11.97 2.16 -7.47
CA GLY A 42 -12.82 2.39 -6.28
C GLY A 42 -12.85 3.88 -5.92
N ILE A 43 -11.73 4.42 -5.48
CA ILE A 43 -11.57 5.83 -5.11
C ILE A 43 -10.43 6.47 -5.86
N LYS A 44 -10.64 7.70 -6.32
CA LYS A 44 -9.60 8.55 -6.90
C LYS A 44 -9.67 9.95 -6.33
N LEU A 45 -8.59 10.38 -5.66
CA LEU A 45 -8.42 11.75 -5.13
C LEU A 45 -7.24 12.41 -5.85
N GLN A 46 -7.42 13.66 -6.28
CA GLN A 46 -6.39 14.42 -6.98
C GLN A 46 -6.25 15.82 -6.36
N GLY A 47 -5.16 16.09 -5.66
CA GLY A 47 -4.84 17.39 -5.08
C GLY A 47 -5.87 17.88 -4.06
N CYS A 48 -6.38 16.99 -3.21
CA CYS A 48 -7.44 17.30 -2.25
C CYS A 48 -6.89 17.26 -0.82
N ASP A 49 -7.28 18.20 0.01
CA ASP A 49 -6.82 18.35 1.38
C ASP A 49 -7.90 18.03 2.42
N ALA A 50 -7.46 17.48 3.55
CA ALA A 50 -8.33 17.21 4.69
C ALA A 50 -9.55 16.32 4.36
N ILE A 51 -9.35 15.35 3.46
CA ILE A 51 -10.37 14.35 3.13
C ILE A 51 -10.34 13.24 4.18
N THR A 52 -11.51 12.81 4.61
CA THR A 52 -11.67 11.65 5.48
C THR A 52 -12.40 10.54 4.73
N LEU A 53 -11.77 9.38 4.65
CA LEU A 53 -12.35 8.13 4.15
C LEU A 53 -12.37 7.14 5.32
N ALA A 54 -13.56 6.68 5.72
CA ALA A 54 -13.65 5.69 6.78
C ALA A 54 -14.76 4.66 6.52
N ARG A 55 -14.45 3.41 6.80
CA ARG A 55 -15.37 2.28 6.56
C ARG A 55 -15.81 2.22 5.10
N ILE A 56 -14.85 2.31 4.22
CA ILE A 56 -15.04 2.11 2.79
C ILE A 56 -14.77 0.63 2.47
N ASP A 57 -15.60 0.04 1.65
CA ASP A 57 -15.38 -1.28 1.07
C ASP A 57 -15.28 -1.16 -0.46
N ALA A 58 -14.07 -1.24 -0.96
CA ALA A 58 -13.73 -1.27 -2.38
C ALA A 58 -12.93 -2.53 -2.74
N THR A 59 -13.33 -3.66 -2.16
CA THR A 59 -12.67 -4.96 -2.40
C THR A 59 -12.94 -5.51 -3.80
N ASP A 60 -14.08 -5.17 -4.38
CA ASP A 60 -14.47 -5.54 -5.75
C ASP A 60 -14.14 -4.41 -6.74
N ALA A 61 -12.87 -4.01 -6.75
CA ALA A 61 -12.34 -3.02 -7.69
C ALA A 61 -11.05 -3.55 -8.35
N VAL A 62 -10.78 -3.13 -9.59
CA VAL A 62 -9.48 -3.40 -10.20
C VAL A 62 -8.39 -2.60 -9.48
N ASN A 63 -8.63 -1.33 -9.20
CA ASN A 63 -7.79 -0.50 -8.34
C ASN A 63 -8.61 -0.01 -7.15
N GLY A 64 -8.18 -0.29 -5.94
CA GLY A 64 -8.91 0.07 -4.73
C GLY A 64 -8.93 1.57 -4.48
N ILE A 65 -7.80 2.18 -4.13
CA ILE A 65 -7.67 3.61 -3.89
C ILE A 65 -6.45 4.20 -4.60
N GLU A 66 -6.64 5.34 -5.26
CA GLU A 66 -5.59 6.19 -5.82
C GLU A 66 -5.68 7.58 -5.20
N MET A 67 -4.57 8.07 -4.65
CA MET A 67 -4.43 9.44 -4.14
C MET A 67 -3.20 10.07 -4.76
N ASN A 68 -3.35 11.28 -5.27
CA ASN A 68 -2.29 11.96 -5.97
C ASN A 68 -2.18 13.44 -5.55
N GLY A 69 -1.28 13.69 -4.62
CA GLY A 69 -1.06 15.00 -4.00
C GLY A 69 -2.18 15.40 -3.05
N GLY A 70 -1.83 15.85 -1.88
CA GLY A 70 -2.77 16.32 -0.88
C GLY A 70 -2.11 16.43 0.49
N ILE A 71 -2.82 17.08 1.40
CA ILE A 71 -2.31 17.34 2.75
C ILE A 71 -3.38 17.01 3.79
N GLN A 72 -2.97 16.33 4.87
CA GLN A 72 -3.82 16.04 6.02
C GLN A 72 -5.04 15.15 5.70
N ASN A 73 -4.90 14.26 4.75
CA ASN A 73 -5.91 13.26 4.44
C ASN A 73 -5.89 12.13 5.46
N MET A 74 -7.03 11.46 5.63
CA MET A 74 -7.18 10.31 6.52
C MET A 74 -7.95 9.20 5.84
N VAL A 75 -7.38 8.00 5.85
CA VAL A 75 -7.99 6.76 5.34
C VAL A 75 -7.94 5.73 6.45
N THR A 76 -9.08 5.30 6.95
CA THR A 76 -9.11 4.42 8.11
C THR A 76 -10.25 3.40 8.09
N ASN A 77 -10.03 2.25 8.74
CA ASN A 77 -11.02 1.19 8.91
C ASN A 77 -11.69 0.75 7.58
N SER A 78 -10.91 0.68 6.51
CA SER A 78 -11.42 0.46 5.17
C SER A 78 -10.81 -0.80 4.53
N LEU A 79 -11.53 -1.33 3.54
CA LEU A 79 -11.15 -2.52 2.79
C LEU A 79 -10.89 -2.13 1.34
N PHE A 80 -9.70 -2.45 0.84
CA PHE A 80 -9.33 -2.19 -0.55
C PHE A 80 -8.81 -3.48 -1.20
N GLY A 81 -9.34 -3.79 -2.37
CA GLY A 81 -8.90 -4.90 -3.17
C GLY A 81 -8.23 -4.46 -4.46
N SER A 82 -7.51 -5.37 -5.09
CA SER A 82 -7.12 -5.26 -6.48
C SER A 82 -7.38 -6.57 -7.20
N ALA A 83 -7.98 -6.46 -8.35
CA ALA A 83 -8.25 -7.58 -9.27
C ALA A 83 -7.56 -7.30 -10.61
N GLN A 84 -7.37 -8.34 -11.42
CA GLN A 84 -6.92 -8.22 -12.82
C GLN A 84 -5.63 -7.40 -13.03
N GLY A 85 -4.65 -7.52 -12.14
CA GLY A 85 -3.37 -6.80 -12.25
C GLY A 85 -3.41 -5.33 -11.78
N GLY A 86 -4.45 -4.93 -11.06
CA GLY A 86 -4.53 -3.61 -10.43
C GLY A 86 -3.76 -3.51 -9.12
N VAL A 87 -3.85 -2.35 -8.45
CA VAL A 87 -3.19 -2.06 -7.19
C VAL A 87 -4.22 -1.70 -6.12
N ALA A 88 -4.15 -2.31 -4.93
CA ALA A 88 -5.12 -2.03 -3.88
C ALA A 88 -4.99 -0.59 -3.33
N ALA A 89 -3.77 -0.07 -3.18
CA ALA A 89 -3.54 1.33 -2.83
C ALA A 89 -2.36 1.92 -3.60
N ARG A 90 -2.61 2.99 -4.35
CA ARG A 90 -1.59 3.82 -5.01
C ARG A 90 -1.67 5.24 -4.48
N ILE A 91 -0.68 5.64 -3.71
CA ILE A 91 -0.63 6.91 -3.00
C ILE A 91 0.63 7.65 -3.43
N SER A 92 0.51 8.85 -3.96
CA SER A 92 1.65 9.64 -4.42
C SER A 92 1.59 11.10 -3.98
N GLY A 93 2.73 11.66 -3.57
CA GLY A 93 2.84 13.08 -3.23
C GLY A 93 2.05 13.54 -1.99
N GLU A 94 1.56 12.62 -1.17
CA GLU A 94 0.78 12.95 0.02
C GLU A 94 1.69 13.46 1.16
N SER A 95 1.16 14.41 1.93
CA SER A 95 1.82 14.92 3.13
C SER A 95 0.89 14.88 4.34
N ASN A 96 1.44 14.45 5.48
CA ASN A 96 0.69 14.30 6.73
C ASN A 96 -0.57 13.40 6.59
N LEU A 97 -0.52 12.38 5.75
CA LEU A 97 -1.58 11.39 5.61
C LEU A 97 -1.59 10.45 6.84
N ILE A 98 -2.78 10.13 7.32
CA ILE A 98 -3.02 8.99 8.23
C ILE A 98 -3.65 7.87 7.41
N PHE A 99 -2.97 6.72 7.34
CA PHE A 99 -3.44 5.52 6.66
C PHE A 99 -3.41 4.36 7.65
N SER A 100 -4.54 4.10 8.32
CA SER A 100 -4.54 3.19 9.47
C SER A 100 -5.74 2.28 9.56
N HIS A 101 -5.54 1.09 10.16
CA HIS A 101 -6.58 0.10 10.38
C HIS A 101 -7.28 -0.34 9.08
N ASN A 102 -6.55 -0.35 7.97
CA ASN A 102 -7.09 -0.78 6.69
C ASN A 102 -6.65 -2.21 6.38
N LYS A 103 -7.47 -2.91 5.60
CA LYS A 103 -7.12 -4.19 5.03
C LYS A 103 -7.01 -4.08 3.52
N LEU A 104 -5.86 -4.46 2.99
CA LEU A 104 -5.56 -4.43 1.57
C LEU A 104 -5.29 -5.83 1.06
N THR A 105 -5.89 -6.18 -0.07
CA THR A 105 -5.70 -7.48 -0.69
C THR A 105 -5.35 -7.32 -2.16
N ALA A 106 -4.24 -7.90 -2.58
CA ALA A 106 -3.80 -7.89 -3.97
C ALA A 106 -3.71 -9.31 -4.53
N GLU A 107 -4.31 -9.57 -5.69
CA GLU A 107 -4.24 -10.87 -6.34
C GLU A 107 -2.98 -11.02 -7.19
N ASP A 108 -2.69 -10.07 -8.04
CA ASP A 108 -1.72 -10.23 -9.12
C ASP A 108 -0.63 -9.17 -9.20
N ASP A 109 -0.68 -8.10 -8.44
CA ASP A 109 0.29 -7.01 -8.52
C ASP A 109 0.66 -6.48 -7.13
N ARG A 110 1.25 -5.33 -7.08
CA ARG A 110 1.66 -4.60 -5.89
C ARG A 110 0.46 -4.31 -4.99
N CYS A 111 0.55 -4.65 -3.72
CA CYS A 111 -0.55 -4.38 -2.81
C CYS A 111 -0.67 -2.88 -2.52
N ALA A 112 0.44 -2.24 -2.18
CA ALA A 112 0.44 -0.82 -1.89
C ALA A 112 1.72 -0.13 -2.37
N SER A 113 1.58 1.11 -2.84
CA SER A 113 2.68 1.98 -3.21
C SER A 113 2.46 3.38 -2.63
N PHE A 114 3.45 3.88 -1.88
CA PHE A 114 3.49 5.22 -1.33
C PHE A 114 4.71 5.96 -1.90
N THR A 115 4.49 6.76 -2.94
CA THR A 115 5.59 7.36 -3.71
C THR A 115 5.70 8.86 -3.46
N GLY A 116 6.90 9.34 -3.10
CA GLY A 116 7.15 10.76 -2.86
C GLY A 116 6.36 11.33 -1.67
N CYS A 117 5.97 10.47 -0.74
CA CYS A 117 5.17 10.87 0.42
C CYS A 117 6.04 11.44 1.54
N SER A 118 5.48 12.34 2.34
CA SER A 118 6.20 12.91 3.47
C SER A 118 5.35 12.99 4.74
N ARG A 119 5.94 12.60 5.87
CA ARG A 119 5.26 12.59 7.18
C ARG A 119 3.94 11.82 7.17
N VAL A 120 3.90 10.71 6.44
CA VAL A 120 2.76 9.81 6.42
C VAL A 120 2.87 8.85 7.60
N ASN A 121 1.75 8.59 8.24
CA ASN A 121 1.62 7.54 9.25
C ASN A 121 0.83 6.37 8.65
N ILE A 122 1.51 5.23 8.48
CA ILE A 122 0.95 3.97 7.97
C ILE A 122 0.98 2.98 9.12
N SER A 123 -0.15 2.81 9.81
CA SER A 123 -0.16 2.01 11.04
C SER A 123 -1.36 1.06 11.14
N ASP A 124 -1.13 -0.07 11.80
CA ASP A 124 -2.18 -1.03 12.11
C ASP A 124 -2.92 -1.56 10.86
N ASN A 125 -2.25 -1.65 9.72
CA ASN A 125 -2.86 -2.16 8.50
C ASN A 125 -2.50 -3.64 8.28
N GLU A 126 -3.38 -4.36 7.58
CA GLU A 126 -3.16 -5.69 7.07
C GLU A 126 -3.00 -5.64 5.54
N PHE A 127 -1.84 -6.07 5.05
CA PHE A 127 -1.53 -6.19 3.63
C PHE A 127 -1.41 -7.66 3.27
N THR A 128 -2.21 -8.14 2.34
CA THR A 128 -2.23 -9.57 1.92
C THR A 128 -2.13 -9.69 0.41
N GLY A 129 -1.32 -10.61 -0.07
CA GLY A 129 -1.22 -10.91 -1.51
C GLY A 129 -0.16 -11.93 -1.87
N ASN A 130 0.10 -12.06 -3.18
CA ASN A 130 0.84 -13.18 -3.75
C ASN A 130 2.11 -12.79 -4.52
N LYS A 131 2.56 -11.53 -4.51
CA LYS A 131 3.72 -11.11 -5.34
C LYS A 131 4.85 -10.43 -4.59
N MET A 132 6.01 -10.38 -5.23
CA MET A 132 7.17 -9.58 -4.80
C MET A 132 6.93 -8.08 -5.01
N THR A 133 7.72 -7.25 -4.34
CA THR A 133 7.54 -5.80 -4.28
C THR A 133 6.10 -5.46 -3.91
N PHE A 134 5.74 -6.02 -2.81
CA PHE A 134 4.38 -6.03 -2.32
C PHE A 134 3.98 -4.69 -1.71
N PHE A 135 4.90 -4.11 -0.98
CA PHE A 135 4.76 -2.79 -0.38
C PHE A 135 5.96 -1.94 -0.77
N ASP A 136 5.71 -0.82 -1.44
CA ASP A 136 6.72 0.09 -1.95
C ASP A 136 6.55 1.46 -1.31
N ILE A 137 7.61 2.01 -0.76
CA ILE A 137 7.59 3.35 -0.17
C ILE A 137 8.79 4.17 -0.61
N SER A 138 8.51 5.37 -1.10
CA SER A 138 9.51 6.40 -1.34
C SER A 138 9.08 7.72 -0.72
N GLY A 139 10.07 8.56 -0.39
CA GLY A 139 9.81 9.83 0.27
C GLY A 139 10.53 9.91 1.61
N GLN A 140 10.05 10.76 2.51
CA GLN A 140 10.84 11.07 3.69
C GLN A 140 10.02 11.26 4.96
N ASN A 141 10.65 10.92 6.10
CA ASN A 141 10.08 11.13 7.43
C ASN A 141 8.72 10.42 7.62
N ASN A 142 8.52 9.27 7.01
CA ASN A 142 7.31 8.48 7.17
C ASN A 142 7.45 7.50 8.34
N LEU A 143 6.35 7.24 9.03
CA LEU A 143 6.24 6.23 10.07
C LEU A 143 5.43 5.05 9.56
N ILE A 144 6.02 3.86 9.61
CA ILE A 144 5.39 2.60 9.21
C ILE A 144 5.42 1.68 10.43
N SER A 145 4.29 1.54 11.14
CA SER A 145 4.27 0.83 12.41
C SER A 145 3.11 -0.14 12.56
N ASP A 146 3.35 -1.21 13.29
CA ASP A 146 2.33 -2.15 13.72
C ASP A 146 1.51 -2.77 12.57
N ASN A 147 2.09 -2.83 11.36
CA ASN A 147 1.44 -3.43 10.20
C ASN A 147 1.77 -4.93 10.09
N VAL A 148 0.84 -5.67 9.50
CA VAL A 148 1.02 -7.08 9.15
C VAL A 148 1.08 -7.23 7.64
N PHE A 149 2.15 -7.81 7.14
CA PHE A 149 2.36 -8.11 5.72
C PHE A 149 2.34 -9.63 5.53
N THR A 150 1.40 -10.13 4.76
CA THR A 150 1.27 -11.56 4.45
C THR A 150 1.43 -11.78 2.95
N VAL A 151 2.49 -12.48 2.56
CA VAL A 151 2.78 -12.78 1.17
C VAL A 151 2.78 -14.29 0.95
N ASN A 152 1.78 -14.76 0.23
CA ASN A 152 1.65 -16.14 -0.18
C ASN A 152 2.14 -16.28 -1.63
N ARG A 153 3.22 -17.02 -1.83
CA ARG A 153 3.81 -17.19 -3.16
C ARG A 153 3.63 -18.61 -3.67
N SER A 154 2.72 -18.77 -4.61
CA SER A 154 2.58 -20.06 -5.31
C SER A 154 3.35 -20.15 -6.64
N ASP A 155 3.58 -19.04 -7.35
CA ASP A 155 4.05 -19.08 -8.74
C ASP A 155 5.08 -17.99 -9.07
N ASN A 156 6.28 -18.04 -8.46
CA ASN A 156 7.27 -17.01 -8.79
C ASN A 156 8.39 -17.49 -9.67
N GLN A 157 8.32 -17.06 -10.90
CA GLN A 157 9.47 -16.96 -11.77
C GLN A 157 10.14 -15.59 -11.58
N LEU A 158 11.20 -15.57 -10.77
CA LEU A 158 12.13 -14.45 -10.74
C LEU A 158 12.95 -14.47 -12.02
N ASN A 159 12.56 -13.71 -13.00
CA ASN A 159 13.36 -13.52 -14.20
C ASN A 159 14.44 -12.47 -13.96
N GLY A 160 15.47 -12.80 -13.19
CA GLY A 160 16.78 -12.15 -13.24
C GLY A 160 16.90 -10.69 -12.83
N LYS A 161 16.01 -10.14 -12.01
CA LYS A 161 16.13 -8.77 -11.47
C LYS A 161 16.01 -8.75 -9.95
N GLU A 162 16.93 -9.39 -9.30
CA GLU A 162 16.90 -9.67 -7.87
C GLU A 162 17.09 -8.42 -6.99
N ALA A 163 17.77 -7.39 -7.50
CA ALA A 163 18.07 -6.18 -6.73
C ALA A 163 16.87 -5.27 -6.47
N ASP A 164 15.81 -5.39 -7.26
CA ASP A 164 14.66 -4.48 -7.21
C ASP A 164 13.47 -5.04 -6.40
N TYR A 165 13.60 -6.17 -5.71
CA TYR A 165 12.49 -6.90 -5.12
C TYR A 165 12.62 -7.11 -3.62
N GLY A 166 11.49 -7.13 -2.95
CA GLY A 166 11.31 -7.45 -1.54
C GLY A 166 9.84 -7.41 -1.18
N VAL A 167 9.46 -7.95 -0.05
CA VAL A 167 8.11 -7.75 0.48
C VAL A 167 7.90 -6.27 0.77
N ILE A 168 8.87 -5.64 1.42
CA ILE A 168 8.93 -4.20 1.63
C ILE A 168 10.10 -3.65 0.83
N HIS A 169 9.83 -2.69 -0.05
CA HIS A 169 10.84 -1.97 -0.82
C HIS A 169 10.89 -0.50 -0.38
N VAL A 170 12.05 -0.04 0.03
CA VAL A 170 12.24 1.30 0.60
C VAL A 170 13.18 2.11 -0.27
N LYS A 171 12.64 3.19 -0.84
CA LYS A 171 13.38 4.19 -1.62
C LYS A 171 13.14 5.55 -0.98
N GLY A 172 14.04 6.08 -0.26
CA GLY A 172 13.82 7.37 0.39
C GLY A 172 14.55 7.47 1.70
N GLU A 173 14.31 8.53 2.45
CA GLU A 173 15.16 8.91 3.55
C GLU A 173 14.39 9.12 4.85
N TYR A 174 15.05 8.84 5.96
CA TYR A 174 14.54 9.12 7.30
C TYR A 174 13.17 8.47 7.60
N ASN A 175 12.85 7.36 6.94
CA ASN A 175 11.64 6.61 7.26
C ASN A 175 11.88 5.71 8.47
N HIS A 176 10.86 5.58 9.29
CA HIS A 176 10.92 4.79 10.51
C HIS A 176 9.95 3.63 10.44
N PHE A 177 10.48 2.43 10.45
CA PHE A 177 9.73 1.18 10.48
C PHE A 177 9.85 0.56 11.87
N THR A 178 8.73 0.29 12.53
CA THR A 178 8.74 -0.28 13.88
C THR A 178 7.57 -1.24 14.10
N SER A 179 7.82 -2.31 14.87
CA SER A 179 6.78 -3.27 15.28
C SER A 179 5.97 -3.90 14.14
N ASN A 180 6.54 -3.96 12.92
CA ASN A 180 5.87 -4.60 11.81
C ASN A 180 6.10 -6.12 11.84
N THR A 181 5.09 -6.87 11.42
CA THR A 181 5.15 -8.32 11.25
C THR A 181 5.09 -8.68 9.78
N ILE A 182 6.00 -9.54 9.33
CA ILE A 182 6.04 -10.03 7.94
C ILE A 182 5.94 -11.55 7.96
N HIS A 183 4.92 -12.09 7.34
CA HIS A 183 4.76 -13.49 7.04
C HIS A 183 5.01 -13.67 5.54
N ALA A 184 6.10 -14.30 5.18
CA ALA A 184 6.45 -14.54 3.79
C ALA A 184 6.61 -16.05 3.53
N ASP A 185 5.72 -16.59 2.72
CA ASP A 185 5.82 -17.96 2.24
C ASP A 185 6.54 -17.99 0.88
N TRP A 186 7.78 -18.46 0.90
CA TRP A 186 8.61 -18.54 -0.29
C TRP A 186 8.51 -19.95 -0.89
N SER A 187 8.05 -20.06 -2.12
CA SER A 187 8.03 -21.33 -2.83
C SER A 187 9.44 -21.88 -3.05
N ASP A 188 9.58 -23.20 -3.10
CA ASP A 188 10.84 -23.87 -3.37
C ASP A 188 11.48 -23.39 -4.69
N GLY A 189 12.80 -23.22 -4.67
CA GLY A 189 13.57 -22.83 -5.85
C GLY A 189 13.79 -21.33 -6.06
N ILE A 190 13.38 -20.48 -5.12
CA ILE A 190 13.75 -19.06 -5.14
C ILE A 190 15.15 -18.92 -4.56
N GLU A 191 16.08 -18.47 -5.38
CA GLU A 191 17.42 -18.11 -4.94
C GLU A 191 17.39 -16.71 -4.30
N ASN A 192 17.97 -16.58 -3.09
CA ASN A 192 18.16 -15.31 -2.36
C ASN A 192 16.90 -14.42 -2.22
N PRO A 193 15.81 -14.91 -1.62
CA PRO A 193 14.63 -14.09 -1.42
C PRO A 193 14.91 -12.95 -0.44
N VAL A 194 14.48 -11.75 -0.79
CA VAL A 194 14.64 -10.54 0.03
C VAL A 194 13.31 -10.17 0.67
N THR A 195 13.29 -10.03 1.98
CA THR A 195 12.08 -9.62 2.70
C THR A 195 11.96 -8.11 2.78
N VAL A 196 13.06 -7.44 3.14
CA VAL A 196 13.12 -5.96 3.15
C VAL A 196 14.28 -5.53 2.27
N ASN A 197 13.99 -4.76 1.22
CA ASN A 197 14.98 -4.16 0.34
C ASN A 197 15.03 -2.64 0.59
N ALA A 198 16.13 -2.18 1.16
CA ALA A 198 16.38 -0.77 1.45
C ALA A 198 17.64 -0.25 0.72
N ALA A 199 18.00 -0.88 -0.38
CA ALA A 199 19.23 -0.56 -1.13
C ALA A 199 19.23 0.86 -1.73
N GLU A 200 18.06 1.42 -1.99
CA GLU A 200 17.92 2.76 -2.57
C GLU A 200 17.50 3.82 -1.53
N GLY A 201 17.59 3.51 -0.24
CA GLY A 201 17.16 4.40 0.83
C GLY A 201 18.27 4.76 1.79
N GLU A 202 18.27 6.01 2.29
CA GLU A 202 19.28 6.51 3.23
C GLU A 202 18.66 6.85 4.59
N ASN A 203 19.44 6.67 5.66
CA ASN A 203 19.06 7.06 7.02
C ASN A 203 17.72 6.48 7.51
N ASN A 204 17.28 5.37 6.94
CA ASN A 204 16.06 4.70 7.37
C ASN A 204 16.33 3.88 8.64
N ARG A 205 15.34 3.82 9.52
CA ARG A 205 15.42 3.08 10.77
C ARG A 205 14.45 1.93 10.79
N PHE A 206 14.96 0.75 11.12
CA PHE A 206 14.18 -0.48 11.28
C PHE A 206 14.32 -0.99 12.73
N ALA A 207 13.20 -1.21 13.39
CA ALA A 207 13.18 -1.66 14.77
C ALA A 207 12.01 -2.62 15.05
N SER A 208 12.24 -3.59 15.93
CA SER A 208 11.20 -4.47 16.44
C SER A 208 10.38 -5.21 15.37
N PHE A 209 11.03 -5.67 14.31
CA PHE A 209 10.38 -6.50 13.30
C PHE A 209 10.20 -7.94 13.79
N THR A 210 9.05 -8.52 13.48
CA THR A 210 8.85 -9.98 13.50
C THR A 210 8.81 -10.46 12.05
N ILE A 211 9.70 -11.40 11.69
CA ILE A 211 9.78 -11.94 10.33
C ILE A 211 9.69 -13.44 10.40
N GLU A 212 8.66 -13.98 9.80
CA GLU A 212 8.43 -15.40 9.64
C GLU A 212 8.54 -15.77 8.16
N ASN A 213 9.69 -16.29 7.76
CA ASN A 213 9.95 -16.71 6.40
C ASN A 213 10.08 -18.23 6.32
N THR A 214 9.41 -18.81 5.35
CA THR A 214 9.66 -20.18 4.95
C THR A 214 10.73 -20.21 3.86
N ASN A 215 11.74 -21.11 4.00
CA ASN A 215 12.79 -21.35 3.00
C ASN A 215 13.67 -20.15 2.61
N SER A 216 13.81 -19.16 3.47
CA SER A 216 14.62 -17.96 3.17
C SER A 216 15.90 -17.91 4.01
N ASN A 217 17.02 -17.65 3.36
CA ASN A 217 18.31 -17.37 4.00
C ASN A 217 18.61 -15.86 4.11
N GLN A 218 17.84 -15.00 3.44
CA GLN A 218 18.10 -13.57 3.39
C GLN A 218 16.86 -12.78 3.79
N VAL A 219 16.98 -11.98 4.82
CA VAL A 219 15.87 -11.23 5.42
C VAL A 219 15.93 -9.75 5.07
N PHE A 220 17.09 -9.14 5.18
CA PHE A 220 17.32 -7.74 4.88
C PHE A 220 18.39 -7.59 3.82
N TYR A 221 18.12 -6.73 2.86
CA TYR A 221 19.10 -6.29 1.88
C TYR A 221 19.27 -4.78 1.98
N VAL A 222 20.47 -4.36 2.31
CA VAL A 222 20.88 -2.96 2.35
C VAL A 222 22.15 -2.87 1.51
N SER A 223 22.12 -2.16 0.41
CA SER A 223 23.38 -1.87 -0.32
C SER A 223 24.08 -0.68 0.33
N GLU A 224 25.37 -0.77 0.48
CA GLU A 224 26.17 0.43 0.71
C GLU A 224 26.14 1.25 -0.57
N SER A 225 25.75 2.52 -0.49
CA SER A 225 25.92 3.44 -1.61
C SER A 225 27.39 3.43 -1.98
N PRO A 226 27.79 3.23 -3.25
CA PRO A 226 29.15 3.41 -3.64
C PRO A 226 29.53 4.88 -3.36
N GLU A 227 30.62 5.09 -2.59
CA GLU A 227 31.23 6.39 -2.36
C GLU A 227 31.67 7.07 -3.67
#